data_76b4ae1fcaed4e754b54fdc053040df8
#
_entry.id   76b4ae1fcaed4e754b54fdc053040df8
#
_cell.length_a   1.000
_cell.length_b   1.000
_cell.length_c   1.000
_cell.angle_alpha   90.00
_cell.angle_beta   90.00
_cell.angle_gamma   90.00
#
_symmetry.space_group_name_H-M   'P 1'
#
loop_
_entity.id
_entity.type
_entity.pdbx_description
1 polymer ?
#
loop_
_entity_poly.entity_id
_entity_poly.type
_entity_poly.pdbx_seq_one_letter_code
_entity_poly.pdbx_strand_id
1 'polypeptide(L)'
;TEIFNLIPSDVGRPISDITSKLADYDLTASVRGVLKTLQHSEAEVQNKEGTWFSIRTLPYRTAENVIDGVVVSFVDITALKEVEKIADDARAFAETITDTIREALLVLDGNLKVVSANKVFYRNFKITREKTEGGHIFSLGNGQWDTPRLRELLEKIIPEKSSFDDFEVEHDFPNIGHRRMVLNARMMKQQSGKPSLILLTMEDITDRGHHGR
;
A
#
# COMPACT_ATOMS: atom_id res chain seq x y z
N THR A 1 17.63 -11.26 -29.93
CA THR A 1 16.66 -11.23 -28.80
C THR A 1 17.43 -10.92 -27.53
N GLU A 2 16.94 -10.03 -26.69
CA GLU A 2 17.64 -9.55 -25.48
C GLU A 2 17.87 -10.65 -24.44
N ILE A 3 17.12 -11.75 -24.49
CA ILE A 3 17.18 -12.86 -23.53
C ILE A 3 18.08 -13.99 -24.02
N PHE A 4 18.04 -14.29 -25.33
CA PHE A 4 18.79 -15.38 -25.95
C PHE A 4 19.50 -14.89 -27.21
N ASN A 5 20.68 -15.43 -27.47
CA ASN A 5 21.39 -15.22 -28.72
C ASN A 5 21.02 -16.33 -29.73
N LEU A 6 19.71 -16.46 -30.04
CA LEU A 6 19.24 -17.49 -30.98
C LEU A 6 19.56 -17.12 -32.43
N ILE A 7 20.04 -18.11 -33.15
CA ILE A 7 20.28 -18.05 -34.59
C ILE A 7 19.41 -19.10 -35.30
N PRO A 8 19.15 -18.96 -36.61
CA PRO A 8 18.29 -19.91 -37.33
C PRO A 8 18.72 -21.40 -37.24
N SER A 9 20.02 -21.67 -37.07
CA SER A 9 20.55 -23.00 -36.89
C SER A 9 20.32 -23.63 -35.52
N ASP A 10 19.77 -22.88 -34.55
CA ASP A 10 19.42 -23.41 -33.24
C ASP A 10 18.07 -24.16 -33.25
N VAL A 11 17.34 -24.12 -34.36
CA VAL A 11 16.13 -24.93 -34.54
C VAL A 11 16.50 -26.40 -34.43
N GLY A 12 15.82 -27.12 -33.52
CA GLY A 12 16.07 -28.56 -33.27
C GLY A 12 17.16 -28.83 -32.21
N ARG A 13 17.85 -27.80 -31.68
CA ARG A 13 18.79 -27.99 -30.57
C ARG A 13 18.05 -28.18 -29.25
N PRO A 14 18.57 -29.02 -28.33
CA PRO A 14 18.04 -29.12 -26.99
C PRO A 14 18.05 -27.77 -26.27
N ILE A 15 16.98 -27.47 -25.53
CA ILE A 15 16.86 -26.19 -24.76
C ILE A 15 17.98 -26.06 -23.70
N SER A 16 18.51 -27.20 -23.23
CA SER A 16 19.64 -27.23 -22.27
C SER A 16 20.94 -26.66 -22.84
N ASP A 17 21.07 -26.62 -24.16
CA ASP A 17 22.28 -26.15 -24.86
C ASP A 17 22.19 -24.65 -25.21
N ILE A 18 21.05 -24.02 -24.91
CA ILE A 18 20.80 -22.63 -25.19
C ILE A 18 21.14 -21.80 -23.96
N THR A 19 22.13 -20.92 -24.09
CA THR A 19 22.55 -20.02 -23.01
C THR A 19 21.52 -18.90 -22.86
N SER A 20 21.01 -18.75 -21.63
CA SER A 20 20.11 -17.68 -21.22
C SER A 20 20.90 -16.56 -20.54
N LYS A 21 20.48 -15.30 -20.76
CA LYS A 21 20.95 -14.13 -20.03
C LYS A 21 20.14 -13.86 -18.76
N LEU A 22 19.14 -14.70 -18.44
CA LEU A 22 18.33 -14.56 -17.24
C LEU A 22 19.16 -14.82 -15.99
N ALA A 23 18.99 -14.03 -14.96
CA ALA A 23 19.61 -14.23 -13.67
C ALA A 23 18.82 -15.27 -12.86
N ASP A 24 19.52 -16.24 -12.29
CA ASP A 24 18.97 -17.23 -11.33
C ASP A 24 17.67 -17.94 -11.75
N TYR A 25 17.46 -18.14 -13.08
CA TYR A 25 16.30 -18.85 -13.61
C TYR A 25 16.69 -20.03 -14.51
N ASP A 26 16.31 -21.23 -14.07
CA ASP A 26 16.47 -22.45 -14.86
C ASP A 26 15.24 -22.72 -15.74
N LEU A 27 15.32 -22.22 -17.00
CA LEU A 27 14.28 -22.43 -17.99
C LEU A 27 14.08 -23.93 -18.29
N THR A 28 15.15 -24.73 -18.28
CA THR A 28 15.07 -26.17 -18.56
C THR A 28 14.28 -26.90 -17.47
N ALA A 29 14.51 -26.54 -16.19
CA ALA A 29 13.73 -27.08 -15.08
C ALA A 29 12.26 -26.68 -15.17
N SER A 30 11.96 -25.43 -15.52
CA SER A 30 10.57 -24.95 -15.72
C SER A 30 9.86 -25.72 -16.81
N VAL A 31 10.48 -25.89 -17.99
CA VAL A 31 9.92 -26.65 -19.13
C VAL A 31 9.66 -28.09 -18.72
N ARG A 32 10.62 -28.78 -18.08
CA ARG A 32 10.45 -30.15 -17.60
C ARG A 32 9.32 -30.27 -16.57
N GLY A 33 9.20 -29.29 -15.68
CA GLY A 33 8.12 -29.23 -14.69
C GLY A 33 6.75 -29.17 -15.35
N VAL A 34 6.57 -28.29 -16.34
CA VAL A 34 5.31 -28.14 -17.09
C VAL A 34 4.97 -29.39 -17.87
N LEU A 35 5.95 -30.03 -18.54
CA LEU A 35 5.72 -31.31 -19.26
C LEU A 35 5.32 -32.44 -18.32
N LYS A 36 5.84 -32.46 -17.09
CA LYS A 36 5.53 -33.50 -16.11
C LYS A 36 4.16 -33.30 -15.46
N THR A 37 3.81 -32.07 -15.13
CA THR A 37 2.58 -31.74 -14.36
C THR A 37 1.41 -31.35 -15.26
N LEU A 38 1.70 -30.95 -16.50
CA LEU A 38 0.76 -30.37 -17.45
C LEU A 38 0.07 -29.09 -16.97
N GLN A 39 0.62 -28.49 -15.93
CA GLN A 39 0.18 -27.19 -15.40
C GLN A 39 1.09 -26.08 -15.94
N HIS A 40 0.51 -24.92 -16.23
CA HIS A 40 1.30 -23.75 -16.63
C HIS A 40 2.20 -23.30 -15.48
N SER A 41 3.32 -22.68 -15.84
CA SER A 41 4.23 -22.03 -14.91
C SER A 41 4.37 -20.56 -15.29
N GLU A 42 4.44 -19.68 -14.30
CA GLU A 42 4.69 -18.26 -14.49
C GLU A 42 5.77 -17.81 -13.50
N ALA A 43 6.71 -16.99 -13.97
CA ALA A 43 7.79 -16.44 -13.16
C ALA A 43 8.16 -15.05 -13.64
N GLU A 44 8.50 -14.15 -12.70
CA GLU A 44 9.09 -12.85 -13.00
C GLU A 44 10.58 -12.92 -12.70
N VAL A 45 11.38 -12.60 -13.69
CA VAL A 45 12.84 -12.78 -13.63
C VAL A 45 13.54 -11.55 -14.19
N GLN A 46 14.64 -11.16 -13.57
CA GLN A 46 15.49 -10.09 -14.07
C GLN A 46 16.66 -10.67 -14.87
N ASN A 47 17.03 -10.03 -15.98
CA ASN A 47 18.27 -10.36 -16.66
C ASN A 47 19.46 -9.67 -16.01
N LYS A 48 20.69 -9.99 -16.47
CA LYS A 48 21.93 -9.40 -15.96
C LYS A 48 22.08 -7.90 -16.27
N GLU A 49 21.27 -7.38 -17.17
CA GLU A 49 21.25 -5.99 -17.63
C GLU A 49 20.21 -5.17 -16.85
N GLY A 50 19.43 -5.80 -15.94
CA GLY A 50 18.43 -5.13 -15.11
C GLY A 50 17.01 -5.12 -15.69
N THR A 51 16.79 -5.69 -16.88
CA THR A 51 15.47 -5.78 -17.52
C THR A 51 14.63 -6.87 -16.87
N TRP A 52 13.37 -6.60 -16.56
CA TRP A 52 12.43 -7.55 -15.99
C TRP A 52 11.58 -8.23 -17.05
N PHE A 53 11.46 -9.54 -16.94
CA PHE A 53 10.62 -10.34 -17.83
C PHE A 53 9.60 -11.17 -17.03
N SER A 54 8.36 -11.16 -17.48
CA SER A 54 7.37 -12.19 -17.12
C SER A 54 7.55 -13.35 -18.09
N ILE A 55 7.85 -14.53 -17.53
CA ILE A 55 8.05 -15.77 -18.28
C ILE A 55 6.85 -16.66 -18.03
N ARG A 56 6.12 -16.99 -19.08
CA ARG A 56 5.00 -17.92 -18.98
C ARG A 56 5.28 -19.16 -19.83
N THR A 57 5.25 -20.32 -19.20
CA THR A 57 5.45 -21.63 -19.82
C THR A 57 4.13 -22.41 -19.81
N LEU A 58 3.63 -22.78 -20.99
CA LEU A 58 2.34 -23.44 -21.19
C LEU A 58 2.53 -24.76 -21.96
N PRO A 59 1.81 -25.83 -21.59
CA PRO A 59 1.81 -27.04 -22.39
C PRO A 59 1.15 -26.77 -23.76
N TYR A 60 1.82 -27.20 -24.85
CA TYR A 60 1.29 -27.10 -26.20
C TYR A 60 0.57 -28.40 -26.57
N ARG A 61 -0.66 -28.26 -27.08
CA ARG A 61 -1.47 -29.38 -27.55
C ARG A 61 -1.69 -29.29 -29.06
N THR A 62 -1.57 -30.44 -29.73
CA THR A 62 -1.94 -30.57 -31.14
C THR A 62 -3.46 -30.53 -31.36
N ALA A 63 -3.91 -30.47 -32.60
CA ALA A 63 -5.33 -30.54 -32.95
C ALA A 63 -5.99 -31.86 -32.48
N GLU A 64 -5.24 -32.95 -32.36
CA GLU A 64 -5.68 -34.24 -31.83
C GLU A 64 -5.66 -34.30 -30.30
N ASN A 65 -5.46 -33.15 -29.62
CA ASN A 65 -5.41 -33.03 -28.16
C ASN A 65 -4.23 -33.80 -27.50
N VAL A 66 -3.16 -34.04 -28.21
CA VAL A 66 -1.93 -34.66 -27.72
C VAL A 66 -0.96 -33.54 -27.31
N ILE A 67 -0.29 -33.71 -26.17
CA ILE A 67 0.76 -32.78 -25.75
C ILE A 67 2.02 -33.06 -26.51
N ASP A 68 2.49 -32.10 -27.29
CA ASP A 68 3.64 -32.23 -28.19
C ASP A 68 4.81 -31.30 -27.79
N GLY A 69 4.63 -30.51 -26.73
CA GLY A 69 5.69 -29.63 -26.25
C GLY A 69 5.20 -28.56 -25.27
N VAL A 70 5.95 -27.49 -25.19
CA VAL A 70 5.61 -26.30 -24.44
C VAL A 70 5.83 -25.04 -25.28
N VAL A 71 5.04 -24.02 -24.99
CA VAL A 71 5.26 -22.65 -25.46
C VAL A 71 5.76 -21.81 -24.30
N VAL A 72 6.90 -21.17 -24.50
CA VAL A 72 7.44 -20.22 -23.53
C VAL A 72 7.34 -18.82 -24.11
N SER A 73 6.65 -17.93 -23.41
CA SER A 73 6.55 -16.51 -23.75
C SER A 73 7.33 -15.66 -22.77
N PHE A 74 7.95 -14.61 -23.27
CA PHE A 74 8.70 -13.63 -22.52
C PHE A 74 8.10 -12.26 -22.80
N VAL A 75 7.66 -11.59 -21.76
CA VAL A 75 7.09 -10.24 -21.85
C VAL A 75 7.97 -9.32 -21.01
N ASP A 76 8.47 -8.25 -21.60
CA ASP A 76 9.17 -7.21 -20.87
C ASP A 76 8.18 -6.46 -19.97
N ILE A 77 8.43 -6.53 -18.67
CA ILE A 77 7.62 -5.88 -17.62
C ILE A 77 8.41 -4.83 -16.86
N THR A 78 9.54 -4.35 -17.41
CA THR A 78 10.43 -3.39 -16.75
C THR A 78 9.68 -2.09 -16.39
N ALA A 79 8.92 -1.54 -17.33
CA ALA A 79 8.13 -0.34 -17.08
C ALA A 79 7.06 -0.55 -15.99
N LEU A 80 6.45 -1.76 -15.91
CA LEU A 80 5.52 -2.10 -14.85
C LEU A 80 6.22 -2.14 -13.50
N LYS A 81 7.39 -2.78 -13.41
CA LYS A 81 8.19 -2.86 -12.19
C LYS A 81 8.71 -1.50 -11.71
N GLU A 82 9.04 -0.62 -12.63
CA GLU A 82 9.42 0.77 -12.30
C GLU A 82 8.24 1.54 -11.69
N VAL A 83 7.05 1.42 -12.25
CA VAL A 83 5.84 2.06 -11.69
C VAL A 83 5.49 1.50 -10.32
N GLU A 84 5.52 0.18 -10.14
CA GLU A 84 5.32 -0.47 -8.83
C GLU A 84 6.32 0.08 -7.80
N LYS A 85 7.61 0.12 -8.15
CA LYS A 85 8.66 0.63 -7.27
C LYS A 85 8.45 2.10 -6.89
N ILE A 86 8.11 2.96 -7.86
CA ILE A 86 7.83 4.38 -7.59
C ILE A 86 6.65 4.52 -6.63
N ALA A 87 5.59 3.72 -6.80
CA ALA A 87 4.43 3.73 -5.92
C ALA A 87 4.79 3.25 -4.50
N ASP A 88 5.58 2.19 -4.37
CA ASP A 88 6.04 1.67 -3.08
C ASP A 88 6.99 2.65 -2.38
N ASP A 89 7.93 3.26 -3.10
CA ASP A 89 8.84 4.28 -2.55
C ASP A 89 8.06 5.52 -2.06
N ALA A 90 7.08 5.98 -2.82
CA ALA A 90 6.21 7.10 -2.43
C ALA A 90 5.39 6.78 -1.20
N ARG A 91 4.87 5.55 -1.10
CA ARG A 91 4.14 5.08 0.08
C ARG A 91 5.04 5.01 1.31
N ALA A 92 6.21 4.39 1.21
CA ALA A 92 7.19 4.30 2.29
C ALA A 92 7.64 5.69 2.78
N PHE A 93 7.83 6.62 1.85
CA PHE A 93 8.16 8.01 2.17
C PHE A 93 7.02 8.70 2.94
N ALA A 94 5.77 8.56 2.50
CA ALA A 94 4.61 9.11 3.20
C ALA A 94 4.45 8.52 4.61
N GLU A 95 4.61 7.20 4.77
CA GLU A 95 4.59 6.53 6.07
C GLU A 95 5.72 7.04 6.99
N THR A 96 6.93 7.23 6.46
CA THR A 96 8.06 7.77 7.22
C THR A 96 7.78 9.20 7.72
N ILE A 97 7.23 10.07 6.86
CA ILE A 97 6.85 11.42 7.25
C ILE A 97 5.82 11.38 8.39
N THR A 98 4.75 10.61 8.22
CA THR A 98 3.68 10.53 9.24
C THR A 98 4.17 9.96 10.56
N ASP A 99 5.13 9.04 10.54
CA ASP A 99 5.73 8.44 11.73
C ASP A 99 6.73 9.38 12.46
N THR A 100 7.30 10.37 11.76
CA THR A 100 8.18 11.39 12.38
C THR A 100 7.41 12.51 13.07
N ILE A 101 6.13 12.70 12.75
CA ILE A 101 5.26 13.65 13.42
C ILE A 101 5.04 13.19 14.86
N ARG A 102 5.27 14.10 15.82
CA ARG A 102 5.12 13.78 17.25
C ARG A 102 3.67 13.80 17.73
N GLU A 103 2.80 14.38 16.95
CA GLU A 103 1.36 14.44 17.21
C GLU A 103 0.66 13.17 16.72
N ALA A 104 -0.42 12.80 17.38
CA ALA A 104 -1.30 11.75 16.87
C ALA A 104 -1.98 12.24 15.57
N LEU A 105 -1.91 11.45 14.50
CA LEU A 105 -2.48 11.79 13.20
C LEU A 105 -3.49 10.72 12.78
N LEU A 106 -4.67 11.19 12.36
CA LEU A 106 -5.69 10.39 11.66
C LEU A 106 -5.95 10.95 10.26
N VAL A 107 -6.14 10.04 9.32
CA VAL A 107 -6.65 10.36 7.98
C VAL A 107 -8.06 9.78 7.87
N LEU A 108 -9.04 10.64 7.57
CA LEU A 108 -10.44 10.25 7.40
C LEU A 108 -10.86 10.41 5.94
N ASP A 109 -11.80 9.60 5.50
CA ASP A 109 -12.48 9.80 4.21
C ASP A 109 -13.63 10.83 4.34
N GLY A 110 -14.30 11.14 3.23
CA GLY A 110 -15.41 12.08 3.19
C GLY A 110 -16.65 11.64 4.00
N ASN A 111 -16.70 10.37 4.43
CA ASN A 111 -17.74 9.83 5.31
C ASN A 111 -17.26 9.70 6.75
N LEU A 112 -16.17 10.35 7.11
CA LEU A 112 -15.54 10.34 8.44
C LEU A 112 -15.11 8.95 8.92
N LYS A 113 -14.83 8.01 7.97
CA LYS A 113 -14.22 6.72 8.28
C LYS A 113 -12.70 6.86 8.27
N VAL A 114 -12.05 6.19 9.20
CA VAL A 114 -10.59 6.18 9.30
C VAL A 114 -9.98 5.40 8.13
N VAL A 115 -9.19 6.09 7.34
CA VAL A 115 -8.38 5.49 6.26
C VAL A 115 -7.06 4.97 6.82
N SER A 116 -6.41 5.77 7.68
CA SER A 116 -5.15 5.39 8.33
C SER A 116 -4.87 6.26 9.56
N ALA A 117 -3.97 5.80 10.43
CA ALA A 117 -3.43 6.56 11.53
C ALA A 117 -1.92 6.32 11.68
N ASN A 118 -1.19 7.28 12.28
CA ASN A 118 0.22 7.08 12.56
C ASN A 118 0.45 6.29 13.86
N LYS A 119 1.69 5.84 14.08
CA LYS A 119 2.08 5.06 15.28
C LYS A 119 1.83 5.82 16.57
N VAL A 120 1.93 7.15 16.52
CA VAL A 120 1.70 8.00 17.69
C VAL A 120 0.25 7.94 18.15
N PHE A 121 -0.71 7.94 17.21
CA PHE A 121 -2.11 7.75 17.50
C PHE A 121 -2.37 6.44 18.25
N TYR A 122 -1.92 5.31 17.70
CA TYR A 122 -2.12 4.00 18.32
C TYR A 122 -1.52 3.90 19.72
N ARG A 123 -0.32 4.44 19.88
CA ARG A 123 0.39 4.45 21.17
C ARG A 123 -0.32 5.32 22.20
N ASN A 124 -0.71 6.54 21.80
CA ASN A 124 -1.30 7.51 22.74
C ASN A 124 -2.69 7.07 23.19
N PHE A 125 -3.53 6.56 22.28
CA PHE A 125 -4.90 6.14 22.61
C PHE A 125 -5.03 4.67 23.00
N LYS A 126 -3.94 3.89 23.00
CA LYS A 126 -3.90 2.45 23.36
C LYS A 126 -4.93 1.63 22.58
N ILE A 127 -5.02 1.88 21.30
CA ILE A 127 -5.93 1.23 20.35
C ILE A 127 -5.13 0.57 19.23
N THR A 128 -5.63 -0.50 18.63
CA THR A 128 -4.93 -1.19 17.53
C THR A 128 -5.42 -0.75 16.16
N ARG A 129 -4.61 -1.00 15.12
CA ARG A 129 -4.92 -0.69 13.74
C ARG A 129 -6.25 -1.33 13.30
N GLU A 130 -6.44 -2.62 13.62
CA GLU A 130 -7.61 -3.42 13.22
C GLU A 130 -8.92 -2.88 13.82
N LYS A 131 -8.84 -2.23 15.00
CA LYS A 131 -9.99 -1.60 15.66
C LYS A 131 -10.23 -0.17 15.25
N THR A 132 -9.32 0.41 14.47
CA THR A 132 -9.33 1.82 14.08
C THR A 132 -9.66 2.00 12.61
N GLU A 133 -8.89 1.37 11.72
CA GLU A 133 -9.03 1.54 10.27
C GLU A 133 -10.37 0.97 9.76
N GLY A 134 -11.03 1.70 8.86
CA GLY A 134 -12.37 1.39 8.36
C GLY A 134 -13.52 1.73 9.31
N GLY A 135 -13.24 2.00 10.59
CA GLY A 135 -14.23 2.44 11.57
C GLY A 135 -14.59 3.92 11.41
N HIS A 136 -15.82 4.29 11.79
CA HIS A 136 -16.25 5.68 11.83
C HIS A 136 -15.64 6.38 13.06
N ILE A 137 -15.10 7.60 12.91
CA ILE A 137 -14.40 8.31 14.01
C ILE A 137 -15.22 8.38 15.30
N PHE A 138 -16.52 8.65 15.21
CA PHE A 138 -17.39 8.74 16.37
C PHE A 138 -17.66 7.40 17.07
N SER A 139 -17.36 6.27 16.41
CA SER A 139 -17.51 4.93 16.99
C SER A 139 -16.21 4.42 17.62
N LEU A 140 -15.08 5.09 17.41
CA LEU A 140 -13.80 4.67 17.95
C LEU A 140 -13.78 4.70 19.47
N GLY A 141 -13.13 3.69 20.08
CA GLY A 141 -12.91 3.65 21.53
C GLY A 141 -14.19 3.75 22.37
N ASN A 142 -15.26 3.07 21.94
CA ASN A 142 -16.59 3.10 22.57
C ASN A 142 -17.28 4.48 22.54
N GLY A 143 -17.08 5.24 21.44
CA GLY A 143 -17.72 6.53 21.25
C GLY A 143 -17.05 7.70 21.97
N GLN A 144 -15.81 7.53 22.43
CA GLN A 144 -15.06 8.59 23.12
C GLN A 144 -14.84 9.87 22.28
N TRP A 145 -14.95 9.75 20.94
CA TRP A 145 -14.86 10.86 20.00
C TRP A 145 -16.22 11.43 19.60
N ASP A 146 -17.31 10.85 20.07
CA ASP A 146 -18.67 11.31 19.76
C ASP A 146 -19.09 12.45 20.69
N THR A 147 -18.47 13.60 20.52
CA THR A 147 -18.79 14.81 21.25
C THR A 147 -19.52 15.80 20.34
N PRO A 148 -20.51 16.58 20.86
CA PRO A 148 -21.22 17.57 20.04
C PRO A 148 -20.27 18.54 19.33
N ARG A 149 -19.18 18.89 20.01
CA ARG A 149 -18.19 19.85 19.52
C ARG A 149 -17.36 19.28 18.36
N LEU A 150 -16.93 18.01 18.44
CA LEU A 150 -16.19 17.35 17.35
C LEU A 150 -17.09 17.05 16.16
N ARG A 151 -18.38 16.71 16.41
CA ARG A 151 -19.36 16.59 15.33
C ARG A 151 -19.52 17.90 14.56
N GLU A 152 -19.72 19.01 15.26
CA GLU A 152 -19.84 20.31 14.62
C GLU A 152 -18.62 20.65 13.75
N LEU A 153 -17.43 20.36 14.24
CA LEU A 153 -16.18 20.56 13.51
C LEU A 153 -16.10 19.75 12.23
N LEU A 154 -16.30 18.45 12.33
CA LEU A 154 -16.08 17.54 11.20
C LEU A 154 -17.24 17.53 10.21
N GLU A 155 -18.48 17.69 10.69
CA GLU A 155 -19.67 17.61 9.85
C GLU A 155 -20.09 18.97 9.24
N LYS A 156 -19.70 20.09 9.87
CA LYS A 156 -20.09 21.45 9.39
C LYS A 156 -18.89 22.30 9.01
N ILE A 157 -17.93 22.50 9.94
CA ILE A 157 -16.85 23.48 9.74
C ILE A 157 -15.87 23.02 8.66
N ILE A 158 -15.44 21.77 8.66
CA ILE A 158 -14.51 21.25 7.66
C ILE A 158 -15.09 21.30 6.24
N PRO A 159 -16.34 20.85 5.97
CA PRO A 159 -16.93 20.96 4.64
C PRO A 159 -17.03 22.42 4.14
N GLU A 160 -17.28 23.37 5.01
CA GLU A 160 -17.44 24.80 4.66
C GLU A 160 -16.10 25.52 4.52
N LYS A 161 -15.18 25.34 5.47
CA LYS A 161 -13.94 26.14 5.58
C LYS A 161 -12.68 25.42 5.11
N SER A 162 -12.75 24.10 4.87
CA SER A 162 -11.63 23.24 4.47
C SER A 162 -10.52 23.07 5.52
N SER A 163 -10.51 23.81 6.61
CA SER A 163 -9.57 23.65 7.72
C SER A 163 -10.08 24.28 9.00
N PHE A 164 -9.56 23.79 10.12
CA PHE A 164 -9.58 24.49 11.41
C PHE A 164 -8.25 24.23 12.13
N ASP A 165 -7.85 25.17 12.96
CA ASP A 165 -6.63 25.11 13.74
C ASP A 165 -6.97 25.43 15.23
N ASP A 166 -6.13 24.90 16.15
CA ASP A 166 -6.15 25.18 17.59
C ASP A 166 -7.48 24.94 18.31
N PHE A 167 -8.17 23.85 17.91
CA PHE A 167 -9.43 23.50 18.53
C PHE A 167 -9.22 22.65 19.78
N GLU A 168 -9.48 23.23 20.96
CA GLU A 168 -9.33 22.53 22.23
C GLU A 168 -10.53 21.62 22.53
N VAL A 169 -10.22 20.38 22.89
CA VAL A 169 -11.15 19.36 23.39
C VAL A 169 -10.66 18.88 24.74
N GLU A 170 -11.57 18.84 25.70
CA GLU A 170 -11.33 18.27 27.02
C GLU A 170 -12.31 17.10 27.22
N HIS A 171 -11.78 15.93 27.54
CA HIS A 171 -12.59 14.71 27.64
C HIS A 171 -11.92 13.62 28.48
N ASP A 172 -12.76 12.79 29.11
CA ASP A 172 -12.33 11.59 29.84
C ASP A 172 -12.29 10.39 28.91
N PHE A 173 -11.08 10.04 28.47
CA PHE A 173 -10.86 8.89 27.57
C PHE A 173 -10.76 7.59 28.36
N PRO A 174 -11.50 6.52 28.02
CA PRO A 174 -11.54 5.27 28.78
C PRO A 174 -10.18 4.63 29.06
N ASN A 175 -9.24 4.73 28.11
CA ASN A 175 -7.94 4.05 28.20
C ASN A 175 -6.80 4.93 28.74
N ILE A 176 -6.96 6.25 28.75
CA ILE A 176 -5.88 7.20 29.05
C ILE A 176 -6.27 8.26 30.09
N GLY A 177 -7.53 8.23 30.55
CA GLY A 177 -8.05 9.17 31.54
C GLY A 177 -8.35 10.56 30.98
N HIS A 178 -8.49 11.52 31.87
CA HIS A 178 -8.77 12.93 31.54
C HIS A 178 -7.64 13.55 30.72
N ARG A 179 -7.98 14.14 29.54
CA ARG A 179 -7.02 14.80 28.66
C ARG A 179 -7.58 16.08 28.08
N ARG A 180 -6.69 17.05 27.93
CA ARG A 180 -6.91 18.27 27.14
C ARG A 180 -6.08 18.12 25.85
N MET A 181 -6.73 18.27 24.72
CA MET A 181 -6.10 18.10 23.41
C MET A 181 -6.36 19.29 22.52
N VAL A 182 -5.37 19.66 21.73
CA VAL A 182 -5.53 20.58 20.60
C VAL A 182 -5.66 19.76 19.34
N LEU A 183 -6.72 20.00 18.59
CA LEU A 183 -7.02 19.36 17.31
C LEU A 183 -6.84 20.37 16.18
N ASN A 184 -6.13 19.94 15.13
CA ASN A 184 -6.06 20.67 13.87
C ASN A 184 -6.54 19.75 12.75
N ALA A 185 -7.34 20.27 11.82
CA ALA A 185 -7.77 19.47 10.69
C ALA A 185 -7.69 20.26 9.38
N ARG A 186 -7.42 19.51 8.31
CA ARG A 186 -7.36 20.05 6.95
C ARG A 186 -7.95 19.08 5.94
N MET A 187 -8.84 19.60 5.09
CA MET A 187 -9.38 18.84 3.98
C MET A 187 -8.40 18.87 2.80
N MET A 188 -8.06 17.69 2.30
CA MET A 188 -7.28 17.50 1.09
C MET A 188 -8.21 17.10 -0.05
N LYS A 189 -8.34 17.96 -1.06
CA LYS A 189 -9.03 17.62 -2.30
C LYS A 189 -8.11 16.75 -3.15
N GLN A 190 -8.57 15.56 -3.49
CA GLN A 190 -7.83 14.67 -4.40
C GLN A 190 -8.13 15.03 -5.85
N GLN A 191 -7.13 14.85 -6.73
CA GLN A 191 -7.33 14.99 -8.17
C GLN A 191 -8.14 13.82 -8.72
N SER A 192 -8.85 14.03 -9.84
CA SER A 192 -9.52 12.99 -10.62
C SER A 192 -10.70 12.27 -9.93
N GLY A 193 -11.61 13.02 -9.26
CA GLY A 193 -12.87 12.44 -8.78
C GLY A 193 -12.77 11.49 -7.59
N LYS A 194 -11.61 11.35 -6.98
CA LYS A 194 -11.45 10.62 -5.72
C LYS A 194 -12.07 11.42 -4.56
N PRO A 195 -12.65 10.76 -3.54
CA PRO A 195 -13.22 11.44 -2.38
C PRO A 195 -12.15 12.25 -1.65
N SER A 196 -12.53 13.42 -1.14
CA SER A 196 -11.64 14.24 -0.30
C SER A 196 -11.22 13.48 0.94
N LEU A 197 -10.01 13.75 1.42
CA LEU A 197 -9.50 13.23 2.69
C LEU A 197 -9.44 14.35 3.72
N ILE A 198 -9.58 14.01 4.99
CA ILE A 198 -9.42 14.93 6.11
C ILE A 198 -8.20 14.45 6.92
N LEU A 199 -7.19 15.30 7.03
CA LEU A 199 -6.10 15.10 7.99
C LEU A 199 -6.51 15.73 9.31
N LEU A 200 -6.45 14.95 10.39
CA LEU A 200 -6.73 15.39 11.74
C LEU A 200 -5.53 15.10 12.63
N THR A 201 -4.90 16.14 13.19
CA THR A 201 -3.85 16.01 14.19
C THR A 201 -4.39 16.28 15.57
N MET A 202 -3.79 15.64 16.58
CA MET A 202 -4.17 15.70 17.97
C MET A 202 -2.93 15.81 18.85
N GLU A 203 -2.78 16.92 19.54
CA GLU A 203 -1.71 17.17 20.50
C GLU A 203 -2.26 17.12 21.93
N ASP A 204 -1.65 16.30 22.80
CA ASP A 204 -1.98 16.28 24.22
C ASP A 204 -1.31 17.48 24.93
N ILE A 205 -2.13 18.39 25.47
CA ILE A 205 -1.68 19.59 26.19
C ILE A 205 -2.02 19.52 27.66
N THR A 206 -2.37 18.35 28.19
CA THR A 206 -2.82 18.19 29.60
C THR A 206 -1.82 18.75 30.59
N ASP A 207 -0.52 18.53 30.37
CA ASP A 207 0.55 18.96 31.27
C ASP A 207 1.05 20.41 31.03
N ARG A 208 0.62 21.06 29.95
CA ARG A 208 1.06 22.43 29.61
C ARG A 208 0.43 23.54 30.49
N GLY A 209 -0.55 23.21 31.32
CA GLY A 209 -1.29 24.16 32.15
C GLY A 209 -0.66 24.50 33.50
N HIS A 210 0.49 23.94 33.88
CA HIS A 210 1.09 24.12 35.20
C HIS A 210 2.37 24.98 35.26
N HIS A 211 2.79 25.60 34.15
CA HIS A 211 4.00 26.45 34.12
C HIS A 211 3.69 27.93 33.84
N GLY A 212 2.67 28.46 34.46
CA GLY A 212 2.31 29.86 34.33
C GLY A 212 1.66 30.48 35.59
N ARG A 213 2.43 30.60 36.68
CA ARG A 213 2.30 31.67 37.69
C ARG A 213 3.57 31.80 38.48
#